data_0901f5675c4a7a5f3df0a030b830f913
#
_entry.id   0901f5675c4a7a5f3df0a030b830f913
#
_cell.length_a   1.000
_cell.length_b   1.000
_cell.length_c   1.000
_cell.angle_alpha   90.00
_cell.angle_beta   90.00
_cell.angle_gamma   90.00
#
_symmetry.space_group_name_H-M   'P 1'
#
loop_
_entity.id
_entity.type
_entity.pdbx_description
1 polymer ?
#
loop_
_entity_poly.entity_id
_entity_poly.type
_entity_poly.pdbx_seq_one_letter_code
_entity_poly.pdbx_strand_id
1 'polypeptide(L)'
;IGTSLFTAIFITRLFVDGRLFNGKKVSFSTKATEGLLSNLSFAFLGKRKVAYMVSGALILVSLASLTVNGLNQGVDFVGGRSYTVRFDQIMNPSEVEKGLVDAFGSAEVKTFGEDNQLKITTKYKIEEEGSEIDQEIYNKLYASLQNYLPDGYTFDQFINGAEDKTVGIMSSIKVGPTIADDIKNNSYLAVIGSLIVVFLYILLRFRKWQFSLGAVAAVFHDVLIVLGIFSLTYSIMPFNMEINQAFIAAILTVIGYSLNDTVVVFDRIREY
;
A
#
# COMPACT_ATOMS: atom_id res chain seq x y z
N ILE A 1 -0.04 -9.71 12.12
CA ILE A 1 0.03 -11.06 11.54
C ILE A 1 0.10 -12.11 12.65
N GLY A 2 1.09 -12.08 13.58
CA GLY A 2 1.22 -13.07 14.67
C GLY A 2 -0.04 -13.16 15.54
N THR A 3 -0.59 -12.04 15.96
CA THR A 3 -1.83 -11.99 16.75
C THR A 3 -3.03 -12.52 15.98
N SER A 4 -3.14 -12.20 14.68
CA SER A 4 -4.24 -12.69 13.83
C SER A 4 -4.18 -14.20 13.65
N LEU A 5 -2.99 -14.77 13.40
CA LEU A 5 -2.78 -16.21 13.32
C LEU A 5 -3.08 -16.92 14.64
N PHE A 6 -2.59 -16.35 15.76
CA PHE A 6 -2.89 -16.89 17.08
C PHE A 6 -4.40 -16.94 17.35
N THR A 7 -5.10 -15.85 17.06
CA THR A 7 -6.54 -15.77 17.27
C THR A 7 -7.30 -16.73 16.33
N ALA A 8 -6.98 -16.72 15.04
CA ALA A 8 -7.69 -17.50 14.03
C ALA A 8 -7.47 -19.01 14.22
N ILE A 9 -6.28 -19.46 14.61
CA ILE A 9 -5.97 -20.89 14.72
C ILE A 9 -6.16 -21.37 16.14
N PHE A 10 -5.48 -20.74 17.11
CA PHE A 10 -5.43 -21.28 18.48
C PHE A 10 -6.73 -20.99 19.27
N ILE A 11 -7.18 -19.75 19.30
CA ILE A 11 -8.39 -19.38 20.07
C ILE A 11 -9.64 -20.03 19.45
N THR A 12 -9.76 -19.99 18.11
CA THR A 12 -10.89 -20.60 17.42
C THR A 12 -10.94 -22.12 17.67
N ARG A 13 -9.78 -22.79 17.61
CA ARG A 13 -9.68 -24.22 17.92
C ARG A 13 -10.09 -24.53 19.35
N LEU A 14 -9.57 -23.80 20.35
CA LEU A 14 -9.97 -23.97 21.75
C LEU A 14 -11.47 -23.83 21.94
N PHE A 15 -12.09 -22.86 21.27
CA PHE A 15 -13.53 -22.63 21.36
C PHE A 15 -14.32 -23.76 20.74
N VAL A 16 -13.92 -24.27 19.58
CA VAL A 16 -14.55 -25.39 18.89
C VAL A 16 -14.39 -26.68 19.68
N ASP A 17 -13.16 -27.00 20.09
CA ASP A 17 -12.85 -28.20 20.89
C ASP A 17 -13.61 -28.17 22.22
N GLY A 18 -13.68 -27.06 22.92
CA GLY A 18 -14.43 -26.89 24.17
C GLY A 18 -15.93 -27.14 23.99
N ARG A 19 -16.50 -26.80 22.83
CA ARG A 19 -17.91 -27.14 22.53
C ARG A 19 -18.12 -28.62 22.19
N LEU A 20 -17.20 -29.19 21.42
CA LEU A 20 -17.25 -30.61 21.04
C LEU A 20 -17.09 -31.54 22.26
N PHE A 21 -16.14 -31.21 23.17
CA PHE A 21 -15.95 -31.92 24.44
C PHE A 21 -17.20 -31.94 25.32
N ASN A 22 -18.00 -30.86 25.27
CA ASN A 22 -19.27 -30.77 26.01
C ASN A 22 -20.44 -31.39 25.24
N GLY A 23 -20.20 -32.18 24.20
CA GLY A 23 -21.24 -32.88 23.42
C GLY A 23 -22.15 -31.94 22.62
N LYS A 24 -21.82 -30.66 22.49
CA LYS A 24 -22.62 -29.68 21.73
C LYS A 24 -22.24 -29.72 20.26
N LYS A 25 -23.23 -29.77 19.39
CA LYS A 25 -23.03 -29.66 17.94
C LYS A 25 -22.51 -28.25 17.62
N VAL A 26 -21.44 -28.16 16.82
CA VAL A 26 -20.94 -26.91 16.26
C VAL A 26 -21.47 -26.80 14.86
N SER A 27 -22.33 -25.81 14.59
CA SER A 27 -22.78 -25.49 13.25
C SER A 27 -22.00 -24.25 12.74
N PHE A 28 -21.41 -24.39 11.57
CA PHE A 28 -20.69 -23.29 10.89
C PHE A 28 -21.59 -22.59 9.86
N SER A 29 -22.84 -23.04 9.71
CA SER A 29 -23.83 -22.45 8.83
C SER A 29 -25.05 -21.98 9.61
N THR A 30 -25.68 -20.91 9.14
CA THR A 30 -27.01 -20.47 9.58
C THR A 30 -28.05 -21.02 8.63
N LYS A 31 -29.34 -20.99 9.02
CA LYS A 31 -30.45 -21.40 8.13
C LYS A 31 -30.44 -20.67 6.77
N ALA A 32 -29.92 -19.46 6.72
CA ALA A 32 -29.81 -18.67 5.49
C ALA A 32 -28.62 -19.06 4.61
N THR A 33 -27.56 -19.62 5.21
CA THR A 33 -26.32 -20.00 4.50
C THR A 33 -26.19 -21.50 4.30
N GLU A 34 -27.07 -22.28 4.92
CA GLU A 34 -27.12 -23.72 4.77
C GLU A 34 -27.53 -24.10 3.34
N GLY A 35 -26.61 -24.74 2.62
CA GLY A 35 -26.82 -25.11 1.21
C GLY A 35 -26.55 -24.03 0.17
N LEU A 36 -26.20 -22.82 0.55
CA LEU A 36 -25.96 -21.68 -0.39
C LEU A 36 -24.94 -22.02 -1.50
N LEU A 37 -23.95 -22.86 -1.21
CA LEU A 37 -22.90 -23.27 -2.15
C LEU A 37 -22.88 -24.78 -2.43
N SER A 38 -23.82 -25.55 -1.90
CA SER A 38 -23.81 -27.02 -1.99
C SER A 38 -24.00 -27.59 -3.40
N ASN A 39 -24.62 -26.80 -4.30
CA ASN A 39 -24.91 -27.19 -5.68
C ASN A 39 -23.99 -26.53 -6.72
N LEU A 40 -22.92 -25.83 -6.28
CA LEU A 40 -21.96 -25.24 -7.19
C LEU A 40 -21.00 -26.29 -7.75
N SER A 41 -21.38 -26.89 -8.90
CA SER A 41 -20.46 -27.69 -9.72
C SER A 41 -19.74 -26.80 -10.73
N PHE A 42 -18.75 -26.04 -10.30
CA PHE A 42 -17.95 -25.24 -11.19
C PHE A 42 -16.77 -26.07 -11.73
N ALA A 43 -16.74 -26.33 -13.05
CA ALA A 43 -15.64 -27.05 -13.70
C ALA A 43 -14.36 -26.17 -13.74
N PHE A 44 -13.78 -25.96 -12.57
CA PHE A 44 -12.64 -25.06 -12.34
C PHE A 44 -11.43 -25.45 -13.19
N LEU A 45 -11.05 -26.74 -13.18
CA LEU A 45 -9.90 -27.24 -13.95
C LEU A 45 -10.12 -27.19 -15.46
N GLY A 46 -11.37 -27.30 -15.92
CA GLY A 46 -11.70 -27.17 -17.34
C GLY A 46 -11.43 -25.77 -17.90
N LYS A 47 -11.54 -24.73 -17.06
CA LYS A 47 -11.33 -23.33 -17.45
C LYS A 47 -9.89 -22.83 -17.26
N ARG A 48 -8.94 -23.69 -16.86
CA ARG A 48 -7.55 -23.31 -16.60
C ARG A 48 -6.87 -22.56 -17.76
N LYS A 49 -7.18 -22.92 -19.02
CA LYS A 49 -6.61 -22.22 -20.20
C LYS A 49 -7.04 -20.77 -20.27
N VAL A 50 -8.32 -20.47 -19.95
CA VAL A 50 -8.82 -19.09 -19.89
C VAL A 50 -8.16 -18.33 -18.76
N ALA A 51 -8.01 -18.93 -17.58
CA ALA A 51 -7.30 -18.33 -16.46
C ALA A 51 -5.85 -17.97 -16.82
N TYR A 52 -5.13 -18.88 -17.49
CA TYR A 52 -3.75 -18.61 -17.94
C TYR A 52 -3.68 -17.49 -18.99
N MET A 53 -4.63 -17.40 -19.91
CA MET A 53 -4.68 -16.31 -20.89
C MET A 53 -4.94 -14.97 -20.21
N VAL A 54 -5.91 -14.90 -19.30
CA VAL A 54 -6.23 -13.66 -18.55
C VAL A 54 -5.05 -13.24 -17.69
N SER A 55 -4.50 -14.15 -16.91
CA SER A 55 -3.33 -13.90 -16.06
C SER A 55 -2.11 -13.46 -16.89
N GLY A 56 -1.83 -14.16 -17.99
CA GLY A 56 -0.74 -13.80 -18.89
C GLY A 56 -0.92 -12.41 -19.51
N ALA A 57 -2.15 -12.07 -19.92
CA ALA A 57 -2.45 -10.74 -20.44
C ALA A 57 -2.25 -9.65 -19.36
N LEU A 58 -2.70 -9.89 -18.12
CA LEU A 58 -2.49 -8.96 -17.01
C LEU A 58 -1.00 -8.75 -16.72
N ILE A 59 -0.20 -9.83 -16.71
CA ILE A 59 1.26 -9.74 -16.52
C ILE A 59 1.90 -8.91 -17.66
N LEU A 60 1.53 -9.17 -18.91
CA LEU A 60 2.08 -8.43 -20.04
C LEU A 60 1.74 -6.94 -19.98
N VAL A 61 0.49 -6.61 -19.64
CA VAL A 61 0.06 -5.21 -19.45
C VAL A 61 0.81 -4.58 -18.27
N SER A 62 0.97 -5.30 -17.15
CA SER A 62 1.73 -4.82 -15.99
C SER A 62 3.19 -4.53 -16.35
N LEU A 63 3.86 -5.45 -17.04
CA LEU A 63 5.24 -5.28 -17.48
C LEU A 63 5.39 -4.12 -18.47
N ALA A 64 4.49 -4.02 -19.43
CA ALA A 64 4.49 -2.92 -20.40
C ALA A 64 4.30 -1.57 -19.69
N SER A 65 3.36 -1.48 -18.74
CA SER A 65 3.15 -0.26 -17.98
C SER A 65 4.37 0.10 -17.12
N LEU A 66 4.94 -0.86 -16.41
CA LEU A 66 6.12 -0.65 -15.57
C LEU A 66 7.33 -0.16 -16.38
N THR A 67 7.47 -0.60 -17.63
CA THR A 67 8.56 -0.16 -18.52
C THR A 67 8.31 1.21 -19.15
N VAL A 68 7.07 1.55 -19.46
CA VAL A 68 6.70 2.81 -20.14
C VAL A 68 6.46 3.93 -19.14
N ASN A 69 5.61 3.68 -18.13
CA ASN A 69 5.18 4.69 -17.16
C ASN A 69 6.08 4.71 -15.90
N GLY A 70 6.74 3.59 -15.58
CA GLY A 70 7.46 3.44 -14.32
C GLY A 70 6.53 3.36 -13.11
N LEU A 71 7.04 3.77 -11.96
CA LEU A 71 6.33 3.85 -10.68
C LEU A 71 6.47 5.24 -10.10
N ASN A 72 5.40 5.80 -9.55
CA ASN A 72 5.46 7.05 -8.82
C ASN A 72 6.08 6.81 -7.43
N GLN A 73 7.37 7.14 -7.28
CA GLN A 73 8.13 6.94 -6.05
C GLN A 73 7.95 8.15 -5.13
N GLY A 74 7.49 7.89 -3.91
CA GLY A 74 7.37 8.90 -2.86
C GLY A 74 8.73 9.40 -2.35
N VAL A 75 8.68 10.43 -1.50
CA VAL A 75 9.88 11.06 -0.91
C VAL A 75 10.77 10.09 -0.15
N ASP A 76 10.22 8.99 0.36
CA ASP A 76 10.98 7.95 1.04
C ASP A 76 12.03 7.28 0.14
N PHE A 77 11.80 7.27 -1.18
CA PHE A 77 12.65 6.56 -2.16
C PHE A 77 13.44 7.47 -3.10
N VAL A 78 13.03 8.72 -3.25
CA VAL A 78 13.70 9.67 -4.14
C VAL A 78 14.28 10.90 -3.43
N GLY A 79 14.02 10.99 -2.13
CA GLY A 79 14.26 12.20 -1.35
C GLY A 79 13.23 13.28 -1.68
N GLY A 80 13.00 14.18 -0.76
CA GLY A 80 12.06 15.27 -0.95
C GLY A 80 11.48 15.79 0.36
N ARG A 81 10.60 16.78 0.22
CA ARG A 81 9.80 17.33 1.29
C ARG A 81 8.33 17.10 0.97
N SER A 82 7.57 16.61 1.92
CA SER A 82 6.15 16.34 1.78
C SER A 82 5.38 16.99 2.91
N TYR A 83 4.37 17.76 2.55
CA TYR A 83 3.49 18.46 3.48
C TYR A 83 2.08 17.98 3.30
N THR A 84 1.44 17.52 4.38
CA THR A 84 0.00 17.24 4.37
C THR A 84 -0.71 18.47 4.87
N VAL A 85 -1.50 19.11 4.00
CA VAL A 85 -2.23 20.35 4.30
C VAL A 85 -3.73 20.06 4.24
N ARG A 86 -4.46 20.44 5.28
CA ARG A 86 -5.92 20.36 5.32
C ARG A 86 -6.52 21.74 5.15
N PHE A 87 -7.60 21.81 4.38
CA PHE A 87 -8.36 23.01 4.11
C PHE A 87 -9.73 22.93 4.77
N ASP A 88 -10.43 24.04 4.86
CA ASP A 88 -11.81 24.13 5.35
C ASP A 88 -12.85 23.66 4.32
N GLN A 89 -12.44 23.55 3.05
CA GLN A 89 -13.27 23.13 1.92
C GLN A 89 -12.55 22.10 1.05
N ILE A 90 -13.32 21.41 0.21
CA ILE A 90 -12.78 20.47 -0.78
C ILE A 90 -12.00 21.27 -1.83
N MET A 91 -10.76 20.85 -2.09
CA MET A 91 -9.85 21.53 -3.00
C MET A 91 -9.60 20.71 -4.25
N ASN A 92 -9.45 21.41 -5.39
CA ASN A 92 -8.97 20.78 -6.62
C ASN A 92 -7.44 20.71 -6.61
N PRO A 93 -6.83 19.50 -6.56
CA PRO A 93 -5.37 19.35 -6.52
C PRO A 93 -4.66 20.05 -7.67
N SER A 94 -5.22 20.00 -8.90
CA SER A 94 -4.60 20.57 -10.09
C SER A 94 -4.56 22.11 -10.09
N GLU A 95 -5.48 22.77 -9.40
CA GLU A 95 -5.46 24.22 -9.26
C GLU A 95 -4.39 24.66 -8.25
N VAL A 96 -4.31 23.96 -7.12
CA VAL A 96 -3.32 24.20 -6.08
C VAL A 96 -1.90 23.94 -6.61
N GLU A 97 -1.74 22.88 -7.41
CA GLU A 97 -0.45 22.48 -7.99
C GLU A 97 0.15 23.58 -8.88
N LYS A 98 -0.68 24.24 -9.71
CA LYS A 98 -0.21 25.34 -10.59
C LYS A 98 0.47 26.46 -9.79
N GLY A 99 -0.19 26.93 -8.73
CA GLY A 99 0.39 27.98 -7.88
C GLY A 99 1.67 27.56 -7.15
N LEU A 100 1.75 26.29 -6.78
CA LEU A 100 2.93 25.73 -6.10
C LEU A 100 4.10 25.47 -7.05
N VAL A 101 3.84 25.08 -8.30
CA VAL A 101 4.90 24.91 -9.32
C VAL A 101 5.60 26.25 -9.59
N ASP A 102 4.86 27.35 -9.66
CA ASP A 102 5.43 28.68 -9.83
C ASP A 102 6.34 29.08 -8.65
N ALA A 103 5.98 28.69 -7.43
CA ALA A 103 6.73 29.01 -6.22
C ALA A 103 7.97 28.14 -6.00
N PHE A 104 7.87 26.82 -6.29
CA PHE A 104 8.87 25.81 -5.95
C PHE A 104 9.65 25.28 -7.16
N GLY A 105 9.28 25.66 -8.39
CA GLY A 105 9.85 25.13 -9.64
C GLY A 105 9.35 23.71 -9.96
N SER A 106 8.98 22.91 -8.96
CA SER A 106 8.34 21.59 -9.11
C SER A 106 7.54 21.27 -7.86
N ALA A 107 6.31 20.87 -8.03
CA ALA A 107 5.46 20.37 -6.96
C ALA A 107 4.51 19.32 -7.53
N GLU A 108 4.19 18.30 -6.74
CA GLU A 108 3.13 17.35 -7.01
C GLU A 108 2.07 17.50 -5.91
N VAL A 109 0.81 17.61 -6.31
CA VAL A 109 -0.31 17.78 -5.38
C VAL A 109 -1.35 16.70 -5.63
N LYS A 110 -1.67 15.93 -4.60
CA LYS A 110 -2.68 14.85 -4.63
C LYS A 110 -3.55 14.90 -3.40
N THR A 111 -4.80 14.47 -3.53
CA THR A 111 -5.68 14.25 -2.38
C THR A 111 -5.10 13.15 -1.48
N PHE A 112 -5.14 13.35 -0.16
CA PHE A 112 -4.57 12.44 0.81
C PHE A 112 -5.47 12.28 2.05
N GLY A 113 -6.11 11.13 2.18
CA GLY A 113 -7.03 10.84 3.27
C GLY A 113 -8.43 11.40 2.99
N GLU A 114 -8.73 12.58 3.53
CA GLU A 114 -10.02 13.26 3.32
C GLU A 114 -9.99 14.14 2.06
N ASP A 115 -11.16 14.43 1.48
CA ASP A 115 -11.28 15.20 0.21
C ASP A 115 -10.81 16.65 0.35
N ASN A 116 -10.78 17.20 1.56
CA ASN A 116 -10.28 18.53 1.88
C ASN A 116 -8.81 18.54 2.31
N GLN A 117 -8.10 17.42 2.14
CA GLN A 117 -6.71 17.29 2.55
C GLN A 117 -5.83 16.94 1.36
N LEU A 118 -4.77 17.74 1.15
CA LEU A 118 -3.83 17.55 0.07
C LEU A 118 -2.44 17.18 0.60
N LYS A 119 -1.78 16.27 -0.10
CA LYS A 119 -0.36 16.00 0.05
C LYS A 119 0.39 16.76 -1.04
N ILE A 120 1.28 17.65 -0.62
CA ILE A 120 2.13 18.48 -1.45
C ILE A 120 3.55 17.95 -1.34
N THR A 121 4.16 17.56 -2.45
CA THR A 121 5.51 16.99 -2.52
C THR A 121 6.38 17.85 -3.39
N THR A 122 7.59 18.22 -2.92
CA THR A 122 8.57 19.01 -3.67
C THR A 122 10.00 18.57 -3.35
N LYS A 123 10.89 18.76 -4.33
CA LYS A 123 12.35 18.58 -4.15
C LYS A 123 13.10 19.89 -3.91
N TYR A 124 12.37 20.97 -3.69
CA TYR A 124 12.98 22.30 -3.48
C TYR A 124 13.94 22.28 -2.30
N LYS A 125 15.19 22.71 -2.55
CA LYS A 125 16.27 22.78 -1.55
C LYS A 125 16.41 21.53 -0.67
N ILE A 126 16.31 20.34 -1.28
CA ILE A 126 16.35 19.08 -0.53
C ILE A 126 17.72 18.82 0.09
N GLU A 127 18.79 19.27 -0.56
CA GLU A 127 20.17 19.10 -0.10
C GLU A 127 20.56 20.12 0.98
N GLU A 128 19.80 21.20 1.11
CA GLU A 128 20.06 22.24 2.08
C GLU A 128 19.40 21.91 3.42
N GLU A 129 20.14 22.13 4.53
CA GLU A 129 19.68 21.91 5.89
C GLU A 129 19.74 23.21 6.69
N GLY A 130 18.81 23.35 7.65
CA GLY A 130 18.76 24.47 8.57
C GLY A 130 17.36 25.01 8.78
N SER A 131 17.13 25.56 9.97
CA SER A 131 15.84 26.15 10.34
C SER A 131 15.43 27.34 9.45
N GLU A 132 16.41 28.05 8.90
CA GLU A 132 16.16 29.20 8.00
C GLU A 132 15.52 28.72 6.68
N ILE A 133 15.99 27.60 6.15
CA ILE A 133 15.47 27.01 4.92
C ILE A 133 14.06 26.45 5.14
N ASP A 134 13.84 25.78 6.26
CA ASP A 134 12.52 25.28 6.60
C ASP A 134 11.53 26.44 6.76
N GLN A 135 11.96 27.56 7.37
CA GLN A 135 11.15 28.77 7.49
C GLN A 135 10.85 29.42 6.11
N GLU A 136 11.84 29.47 5.22
CA GLU A 136 11.66 29.96 3.85
C GLU A 136 10.59 29.14 3.12
N ILE A 137 10.67 27.81 3.24
CA ILE A 137 9.71 26.89 2.58
C ILE A 137 8.31 27.05 3.15
N TYR A 138 8.16 27.14 4.48
CA TYR A 138 6.89 27.42 5.11
C TYR A 138 6.28 28.74 4.69
N ASN A 139 7.11 29.80 4.58
CA ASN A 139 6.66 31.11 4.09
C ASN A 139 6.15 31.02 2.64
N LYS A 140 6.90 30.33 1.77
CA LYS A 140 6.50 30.13 0.37
C LYS A 140 5.20 29.31 0.28
N LEU A 141 5.10 28.25 1.08
CA LEU A 141 3.92 27.39 1.10
C LEU A 141 2.68 28.18 1.56
N TYR A 142 2.81 28.95 2.65
CA TYR A 142 1.74 29.80 3.15
C TYR A 142 1.32 30.87 2.11
N ALA A 143 2.29 31.57 1.52
CA ALA A 143 2.00 32.58 0.50
C ALA A 143 1.28 32.02 -0.73
N SER A 144 1.68 30.82 -1.17
CA SER A 144 1.06 30.16 -2.32
C SER A 144 -0.34 29.63 -2.01
N LEU A 145 -0.62 29.27 -0.74
CA LEU A 145 -1.89 28.70 -0.31
C LEU A 145 -2.84 29.71 0.33
N GLN A 146 -2.40 30.94 0.57
CA GLN A 146 -3.15 31.95 1.31
C GLN A 146 -4.56 32.19 0.74
N ASN A 147 -4.70 32.17 -0.57
CA ASN A 147 -6.01 32.36 -1.24
C ASN A 147 -7.00 31.21 -1.02
N TYR A 148 -6.54 30.07 -0.50
CA TYR A 148 -7.33 28.87 -0.24
C TYR A 148 -7.55 28.63 1.26
N LEU A 149 -7.01 29.52 2.11
CA LEU A 149 -7.19 29.47 3.56
C LEU A 149 -8.33 30.38 3.99
N PRO A 150 -8.95 30.12 5.16
CA PRO A 150 -9.96 31.01 5.71
C PRO A 150 -9.49 32.46 5.86
N ASP A 151 -10.41 33.42 5.71
CA ASP A 151 -10.10 34.86 5.86
C ASP A 151 -9.45 35.14 7.21
N GLY A 152 -8.32 35.86 7.16
CA GLY A 152 -7.58 36.24 8.37
C GLY A 152 -6.75 35.10 9.01
N TYR A 153 -6.65 33.94 8.34
CA TYR A 153 -5.84 32.82 8.84
C TYR A 153 -4.35 33.17 8.81
N THR A 154 -3.71 33.18 9.97
CA THR A 154 -2.33 33.64 10.12
C THR A 154 -1.32 32.56 9.81
N PHE A 155 -0.08 32.97 9.50
CA PHE A 155 1.05 32.07 9.29
C PHE A 155 1.30 31.14 10.49
N ASP A 156 1.21 31.66 11.71
CA ASP A 156 1.41 30.85 12.92
C ASP A 156 0.31 29.79 13.08
N GLN A 157 -0.93 30.13 12.81
CA GLN A 157 -2.04 29.16 12.80
C GLN A 157 -1.86 28.09 11.71
N PHE A 158 -1.32 28.48 10.55
CA PHE A 158 -1.05 27.55 9.45
C PHE A 158 -0.03 26.49 9.81
N ILE A 159 1.04 26.86 10.53
CA ILE A 159 2.12 25.94 10.93
C ILE A 159 1.83 25.26 12.26
N ASN A 160 1.52 26.04 13.31
CA ASN A 160 1.52 25.63 14.71
C ASN A 160 0.11 25.50 15.32
N GLY A 161 -0.94 25.44 14.55
CA GLY A 161 -2.32 25.43 15.07
C GLY A 161 -2.50 24.59 16.34
N ALA A 162 -3.56 24.87 17.12
CA ALA A 162 -3.90 24.21 18.38
C ALA A 162 -4.06 22.67 18.23
N GLU A 163 -4.11 21.91 19.34
CA GLU A 163 -4.33 20.45 19.32
C GLU A 163 -5.59 20.03 18.50
N ASP A 164 -6.57 20.93 18.38
CA ASP A 164 -7.78 20.75 17.57
C ASP A 164 -7.64 21.29 16.13
N LYS A 165 -6.42 21.34 15.60
CA LYS A 165 -6.16 21.92 14.28
C LYS A 165 -6.96 21.24 13.18
N THR A 166 -7.88 21.98 12.58
CA THR A 166 -8.73 21.52 11.49
C THR A 166 -8.24 21.96 10.12
N VAL A 167 -7.41 23.03 10.05
CA VAL A 167 -6.88 23.65 8.83
C VAL A 167 -5.37 23.88 8.96
N GLY A 168 -4.64 23.86 7.85
CA GLY A 168 -3.20 24.10 7.79
C GLY A 168 -2.36 22.83 7.71
N ILE A 169 -1.06 22.93 8.04
CA ILE A 169 -0.14 21.80 7.94
C ILE A 169 -0.42 20.77 9.03
N MET A 170 -0.82 19.55 8.64
CA MET A 170 -1.07 18.42 9.53
C MET A 170 0.19 17.60 9.78
N SER A 171 1.04 17.45 8.76
CA SER A 171 2.33 16.77 8.87
C SER A 171 3.33 17.33 7.87
N SER A 172 4.60 17.25 8.25
CA SER A 172 5.74 17.62 7.40
C SER A 172 6.78 16.50 7.50
N ILE A 173 7.22 16.00 6.35
CA ILE A 173 8.24 14.96 6.24
C ILE A 173 9.32 15.45 5.31
N LYS A 174 10.59 15.41 5.77
CA LYS A 174 11.77 15.65 4.96
C LYS A 174 12.63 14.40 4.93
N VAL A 175 12.98 13.94 3.74
CA VAL A 175 13.87 12.79 3.55
C VAL A 175 15.03 13.24 2.66
N GLY A 176 16.23 13.25 3.20
CA GLY A 176 17.45 13.56 2.44
C GLY A 176 17.76 12.43 1.44
N PRO A 177 18.53 12.72 0.35
CA PRO A 177 18.82 11.74 -0.69
C PRO A 177 19.51 10.47 -0.14
N THR A 178 20.47 10.61 0.75
CA THR A 178 21.18 9.48 1.37
C THR A 178 20.24 8.56 2.16
N ILE A 179 19.33 9.16 2.94
CA ILE A 179 18.33 8.40 3.72
C ILE A 179 17.35 7.69 2.77
N ALA A 180 16.94 8.35 1.69
CA ALA A 180 16.07 7.75 0.69
C ALA A 180 16.72 6.54 0.01
N ASP A 181 18.00 6.62 -0.33
CA ASP A 181 18.75 5.49 -0.89
C ASP A 181 18.87 4.32 0.11
N ASP A 182 19.10 4.60 1.39
CA ASP A 182 19.13 3.58 2.44
C ASP A 182 17.77 2.90 2.61
N ILE A 183 16.68 3.68 2.65
CA ILE A 183 15.32 3.14 2.74
C ILE A 183 15.01 2.26 1.52
N LYS A 184 15.36 2.72 0.33
CA LYS A 184 15.17 1.98 -0.93
C LYS A 184 15.91 0.65 -0.93
N ASN A 185 17.18 0.65 -0.58
CA ASN A 185 18.01 -0.56 -0.52
C ASN A 185 17.48 -1.55 0.55
N ASN A 186 17.15 -1.05 1.73
CA ASN A 186 16.58 -1.87 2.80
C ASN A 186 15.20 -2.45 2.40
N SER A 187 14.40 -1.71 1.64
CA SER A 187 13.12 -2.18 1.12
C SER A 187 13.29 -3.34 0.13
N TYR A 188 14.26 -3.26 -0.79
CA TYR A 188 14.59 -4.37 -1.68
C TYR A 188 15.06 -5.60 -0.91
N LEU A 189 15.94 -5.41 0.08
CA LEU A 189 16.41 -6.50 0.93
C LEU A 189 15.27 -7.14 1.72
N ALA A 190 14.32 -6.36 2.24
CA ALA A 190 13.16 -6.86 2.97
C ALA A 190 12.26 -7.72 2.07
N VAL A 191 11.97 -7.27 0.84
CA VAL A 191 11.15 -8.04 -0.11
C VAL A 191 11.85 -9.33 -0.53
N ILE A 192 13.12 -9.25 -0.95
CA ILE A 192 13.90 -10.44 -1.34
C ILE A 192 14.05 -11.41 -0.17
N GLY A 193 14.38 -10.90 1.01
CA GLY A 193 14.50 -11.69 2.24
C GLY A 193 13.20 -12.40 2.59
N SER A 194 12.05 -11.71 2.45
CA SER A 194 10.73 -12.33 2.68
C SER A 194 10.45 -13.49 1.72
N LEU A 195 10.80 -13.34 0.43
CA LEU A 195 10.65 -14.42 -0.55
C LEU A 195 11.53 -15.63 -0.25
N ILE A 196 12.76 -15.40 0.22
CA ILE A 196 13.68 -16.48 0.65
C ILE A 196 13.09 -17.20 1.87
N VAL A 197 12.62 -16.47 2.88
CA VAL A 197 12.00 -17.06 4.07
C VAL A 197 10.76 -17.87 3.70
N VAL A 198 9.91 -17.35 2.82
CA VAL A 198 8.75 -18.06 2.27
C VAL A 198 9.17 -19.35 1.56
N PHE A 199 10.16 -19.28 0.68
CA PHE A 199 10.68 -20.44 -0.02
C PHE A 199 11.17 -21.54 0.94
N LEU A 200 11.97 -21.18 1.91
CA LEU A 200 12.50 -22.10 2.92
C LEU A 200 11.38 -22.68 3.80
N TYR A 201 10.44 -21.85 4.24
CA TYR A 201 9.30 -22.32 5.03
C TYR A 201 8.49 -23.38 4.27
N ILE A 202 8.15 -23.13 3.01
CA ILE A 202 7.39 -24.08 2.18
C ILE A 202 8.22 -25.34 1.90
N LEU A 203 9.54 -25.20 1.68
CA LEU A 203 10.43 -26.33 1.49
C LEU A 203 10.44 -27.27 2.71
N LEU A 204 10.55 -26.71 3.90
CA LEU A 204 10.51 -27.47 5.16
C LEU A 204 9.13 -28.10 5.40
N ARG A 205 8.05 -27.35 5.11
CA ARG A 205 6.67 -27.78 5.35
C ARG A 205 6.24 -28.93 4.42
N PHE A 206 6.57 -28.84 3.13
CA PHE A 206 6.11 -29.80 2.10
C PHE A 206 7.19 -30.77 1.66
N ARG A 207 8.46 -30.52 2.03
CA ARG A 207 9.63 -31.37 1.69
C ARG A 207 9.83 -31.63 0.19
N LYS A 208 9.25 -30.78 -0.68
CA LYS A 208 9.37 -30.83 -2.14
C LYS A 208 9.59 -29.43 -2.68
N TRP A 209 10.70 -29.19 -3.37
CA TRP A 209 11.09 -27.87 -3.91
C TRP A 209 10.09 -27.29 -4.92
N GLN A 210 9.31 -28.18 -5.59
CA GLN A 210 8.28 -27.75 -6.55
C GLN A 210 7.18 -26.91 -5.89
N PHE A 211 6.77 -27.25 -4.66
CA PHE A 211 5.81 -26.45 -3.91
C PHE A 211 6.39 -25.08 -3.54
N SER A 212 7.67 -25.02 -3.13
CA SER A 212 8.35 -23.76 -2.81
C SER A 212 8.46 -22.87 -4.03
N LEU A 213 8.84 -23.40 -5.18
CA LEU A 213 8.92 -22.65 -6.42
C LEU A 213 7.54 -22.15 -6.87
N GLY A 214 6.51 -23.00 -6.76
CA GLY A 214 5.13 -22.64 -7.07
C GLY A 214 4.60 -21.51 -6.18
N ALA A 215 4.91 -21.55 -4.87
CA ALA A 215 4.52 -20.49 -3.94
C ALA A 215 5.19 -19.15 -4.27
N VAL A 216 6.51 -19.16 -4.51
CA VAL A 216 7.25 -17.95 -4.89
C VAL A 216 6.75 -17.38 -6.22
N ALA A 217 6.47 -18.25 -7.21
CA ALA A 217 5.93 -17.82 -8.49
C ALA A 217 4.53 -17.18 -8.35
N ALA A 218 3.66 -17.74 -7.49
CA ALA A 218 2.33 -17.18 -7.21
C ALA A 218 2.45 -15.79 -6.55
N VAL A 219 3.28 -15.66 -5.52
CA VAL A 219 3.53 -14.38 -4.86
C VAL A 219 4.11 -13.34 -5.82
N PHE A 220 5.09 -13.74 -6.66
CA PHE A 220 5.67 -12.85 -7.66
C PHE A 220 4.63 -12.36 -8.67
N HIS A 221 3.76 -13.26 -9.12
CA HIS A 221 2.64 -12.92 -9.99
C HIS A 221 1.72 -11.86 -9.36
N ASP A 222 1.32 -12.06 -8.11
CA ASP A 222 0.39 -11.16 -7.43
C ASP A 222 1.01 -9.79 -7.18
N VAL A 223 2.26 -9.75 -6.71
CA VAL A 223 3.00 -8.49 -6.52
C VAL A 223 3.18 -7.75 -7.85
N LEU A 224 3.48 -8.46 -8.94
CA LEU A 224 3.66 -7.85 -10.26
C LEU A 224 2.35 -7.22 -10.77
N ILE A 225 1.22 -7.87 -10.55
CA ILE A 225 -0.10 -7.29 -10.91
C ILE A 225 -0.40 -6.05 -10.07
N VAL A 226 -0.15 -6.08 -8.76
CA VAL A 226 -0.35 -4.90 -7.89
C VAL A 226 0.52 -3.72 -8.37
N LEU A 227 1.81 -3.94 -8.61
CA LEU A 227 2.72 -2.92 -9.14
C LEU A 227 2.26 -2.42 -10.53
N GLY A 228 1.78 -3.32 -11.38
CA GLY A 228 1.22 -2.97 -12.68
C GLY A 228 -0.01 -2.07 -12.60
N ILE A 229 -0.92 -2.35 -11.67
CA ILE A 229 -2.10 -1.51 -11.43
C ILE A 229 -1.66 -0.13 -10.96
N PHE A 230 -0.74 -0.03 -9.99
CA PHE A 230 -0.19 1.25 -9.54
C PHE A 230 0.45 2.02 -10.69
N SER A 231 1.27 1.37 -11.51
CA SER A 231 1.91 1.96 -12.68
C SER A 231 0.93 2.46 -13.75
N LEU A 232 -0.20 1.78 -13.95
CA LEU A 232 -1.23 2.17 -14.91
C LEU A 232 -2.08 3.35 -14.44
N THR A 233 -2.30 3.44 -13.14
CA THR A 233 -3.38 4.29 -12.62
C THR A 233 -2.89 5.54 -11.88
N TYR A 234 -1.62 5.61 -11.45
CA TYR A 234 -1.13 6.73 -10.63
C TYR A 234 -1.28 8.10 -11.29
N SER A 235 -1.22 8.19 -12.63
CA SER A 235 -1.40 9.44 -13.37
C SER A 235 -2.86 9.83 -13.60
N ILE A 236 -3.79 8.88 -13.45
CA ILE A 236 -5.22 9.07 -13.75
C ILE A 236 -6.01 9.33 -12.47
N MET A 237 -5.59 8.70 -11.36
CA MET A 237 -6.31 8.79 -10.09
C MET A 237 -6.10 10.14 -9.41
N PRO A 238 -7.16 10.75 -8.86
CA PRO A 238 -7.07 12.03 -8.18
C PRO A 238 -6.42 11.94 -6.80
N PHE A 239 -6.31 10.73 -6.23
CA PHE A 239 -5.68 10.49 -4.93
C PHE A 239 -4.23 10.02 -5.08
N ASN A 240 -3.48 10.15 -3.99
CA ASN A 240 -2.08 9.78 -3.95
C ASN A 240 -1.87 8.27 -4.10
N MET A 241 -1.12 7.86 -5.13
CA MET A 241 -0.71 6.47 -5.40
C MET A 241 0.83 6.35 -5.42
N GLU A 242 1.50 7.04 -4.53
CA GLU A 242 2.95 6.92 -4.38
C GLU A 242 3.36 5.58 -3.79
N ILE A 243 4.47 5.07 -4.30
CA ILE A 243 5.19 3.96 -3.69
C ILE A 243 6.14 4.52 -2.64
N ASN A 244 5.82 4.30 -1.38
CA ASN A 244 6.56 4.74 -0.21
C ASN A 244 6.83 3.56 0.74
N GLN A 245 7.42 3.82 1.90
CA GLN A 245 7.71 2.78 2.90
C GLN A 245 6.43 2.06 3.39
N ALA A 246 5.31 2.77 3.54
CA ALA A 246 4.03 2.17 3.91
C ALA A 246 3.50 1.22 2.82
N PHE A 247 3.70 1.55 1.54
CA PHE A 247 3.38 0.66 0.42
C PHE A 247 4.19 -0.64 0.49
N ILE A 248 5.48 -0.58 0.84
CA ILE A 248 6.29 -1.81 1.02
C ILE A 248 5.71 -2.70 2.13
N ALA A 249 5.28 -2.11 3.24
CA ALA A 249 4.62 -2.86 4.31
C ALA A 249 3.30 -3.49 3.82
N ALA A 250 2.53 -2.80 2.98
CA ALA A 250 1.33 -3.33 2.35
C ALA A 250 1.64 -4.50 1.40
N ILE A 251 2.68 -4.40 0.56
CA ILE A 251 3.13 -5.51 -0.31
C ILE A 251 3.54 -6.73 0.50
N LEU A 252 4.30 -6.56 1.59
CA LEU A 252 4.66 -7.66 2.47
C LEU A 252 3.42 -8.33 3.10
N THR A 253 2.37 -7.56 3.35
CA THR A 253 1.09 -8.08 3.83
C THR A 253 0.36 -8.88 2.74
N VAL A 254 0.32 -8.38 1.50
CA VAL A 254 -0.23 -9.10 0.33
C VAL A 254 0.51 -10.43 0.12
N ILE A 255 1.84 -10.42 0.21
CA ILE A 255 2.67 -11.65 0.16
C ILE A 255 2.20 -12.66 1.23
N GLY A 256 1.97 -12.21 2.46
CA GLY A 256 1.51 -13.06 3.55
C GLY A 256 0.13 -13.68 3.29
N TYR A 257 -0.81 -12.92 2.75
CA TYR A 257 -2.16 -13.43 2.40
C TYR A 257 -2.11 -14.38 1.21
N SER A 258 -1.44 -14.02 0.12
CA SER A 258 -1.28 -14.88 -1.06
C SER A 258 -0.64 -16.23 -0.70
N LEU A 259 0.38 -16.19 0.18
CA LEU A 259 1.02 -17.39 0.68
C LEU A 259 0.06 -18.29 1.47
N ASN A 260 -0.76 -17.70 2.36
CA ASN A 260 -1.71 -18.44 3.16
C ASN A 260 -2.70 -19.24 2.28
N ASP A 261 -3.24 -18.60 1.25
CA ASP A 261 -4.18 -19.26 0.32
C ASP A 261 -3.47 -20.35 -0.50
N THR A 262 -2.24 -20.08 -0.95
CA THR A 262 -1.42 -21.05 -1.68
C THR A 262 -1.12 -22.31 -0.82
N VAL A 263 -0.80 -22.11 0.47
CA VAL A 263 -0.55 -23.23 1.40
C VAL A 263 -1.77 -24.12 1.59
N VAL A 264 -2.97 -23.53 1.71
CA VAL A 264 -4.22 -24.28 1.82
C VAL A 264 -4.46 -25.16 0.58
N VAL A 265 -4.22 -24.61 -0.62
CA VAL A 265 -4.32 -25.37 -1.88
C VAL A 265 -3.27 -26.49 -1.92
N PHE A 266 -2.03 -26.24 -1.50
CA PHE A 266 -0.96 -27.22 -1.48
C PHE A 266 -1.21 -28.35 -0.47
N ASP A 267 -1.73 -28.04 0.72
CA ASP A 267 -2.14 -29.05 1.69
C ASP A 267 -3.22 -29.97 1.09
N ARG A 268 -4.19 -29.38 0.36
CA ARG A 268 -5.24 -30.17 -0.30
C ARG A 268 -4.70 -31.05 -1.43
N ILE A 269 -3.76 -30.53 -2.24
CA ILE A 269 -3.10 -31.35 -3.29
C ILE A 269 -2.30 -32.50 -2.68
N ARG A 270 -1.74 -32.35 -1.49
CA ARG A 270 -0.95 -33.38 -0.83
C ARG A 270 -1.82 -34.50 -0.24
N GLU A 271 -3.08 -34.22 0.08
CA GLU A 271 -4.04 -35.20 0.59
C GLU A 271 -4.52 -36.21 -0.49
N TYR A 272 -4.36 -35.85 -1.77
CA TYR A 272 -4.65 -36.70 -2.93
C TYR A 272 -3.38 -37.35 -3.50
#